data_2eb5a9691b82e3a686590108675bf857
#
_entry.id   2eb5a9691b82e3a686590108675bf857
#
_cell.length_a   1.000
_cell.length_b   1.000
_cell.length_c   1.000
_cell.angle_alpha   90.00
_cell.angle_beta   90.00
_cell.angle_gamma   90.00
#
_symmetry.space_group_name_H-M   'P 1'
#
loop_
_entity.id
_entity.type
_entity.pdbx_description
1 polymer ?
#
loop_
_entity_poly.entity_id
_entity_poly.type
_entity_poly.pdbx_seq_one_letter_code
_entity_poly.pdbx_strand_id
1 'polypeptide(L)'
;MKPKVYLDTSVISALFDERTPERLYMTNLLWSKLSDYEVFISELVIEELERANEQIRDKMFLAIKDFTVLKISKEAEKLAQIYVKQIIFPEKYLDDALHVALASVNHRIICQ
;
A
#
# COMPACT_ATOMS: atom_id res chain seq x y z
N MET A 1 -16.86 15.10 3.91
CA MET A 1 -16.21 13.85 4.31
C MET A 1 -15.11 13.50 3.29
N LYS A 2 -13.91 13.23 3.76
CA LYS A 2 -12.79 12.90 2.86
C LYS A 2 -12.94 11.49 2.30
N PRO A 3 -12.67 11.27 1.00
CA PRO A 3 -12.62 9.91 0.45
C PRO A 3 -11.51 9.09 1.13
N LYS A 4 -11.71 7.79 1.20
CA LYS A 4 -10.78 6.86 1.83
C LYS A 4 -9.91 6.19 0.78
N VAL A 5 -8.60 6.25 0.97
CA VAL A 5 -7.63 5.69 0.03
C VAL A 5 -6.72 4.71 0.77
N TYR A 6 -6.47 3.56 0.16
CA TYR A 6 -5.48 2.59 0.64
C TYR A 6 -4.24 2.67 -0.25
N LEU A 7 -3.08 2.84 0.36
CA LEU A 7 -1.80 2.83 -0.37
C LEU A 7 -1.10 1.50 -0.16
N ASP A 8 -0.63 0.90 -1.24
CA ASP A 8 0.24 -0.26 -1.14
C ASP A 8 1.71 0.16 -1.02
N THR A 9 2.58 -0.82 -0.80
CA THR A 9 4.00 -0.58 -0.57
C THR A 9 4.69 0.07 -1.76
N SER A 10 4.26 -0.25 -2.98
CA SER A 10 4.90 0.27 -4.20
C SER A 10 4.76 1.79 -4.33
N VAL A 11 3.66 2.34 -3.88
CA VAL A 11 3.44 3.80 -3.91
C VAL A 11 4.40 4.50 -2.96
N ILE A 12 4.59 3.93 -1.76
CA ILE A 12 5.51 4.50 -0.76
C ILE A 12 6.96 4.40 -1.25
N SER A 13 7.32 3.24 -1.82
CA SER A 13 8.67 3.03 -2.37
C SER A 13 8.97 3.98 -3.52
N ALA A 14 7.97 4.26 -4.36
CA ALA A 14 8.13 5.16 -5.50
C ALA A 14 8.50 6.59 -5.09
N LEU A 15 8.09 7.01 -3.89
CA LEU A 15 8.40 8.35 -3.39
C LEU A 15 9.91 8.56 -3.20
N PHE A 16 10.66 7.48 -3.01
CA PHE A 16 12.09 7.52 -2.73
C PHE A 16 12.94 6.88 -3.85
N ASP A 17 12.32 6.55 -4.98
CA ASP A 17 13.00 5.91 -6.11
C ASP A 17 13.35 6.95 -7.17
N GLU A 18 14.62 7.32 -7.26
CA GLU A 18 15.12 8.32 -8.20
C GLU A 18 15.45 7.75 -9.58
N ARG A 19 15.37 6.42 -9.74
CA ARG A 19 15.74 5.76 -11.01
C ARG A 19 14.76 6.06 -12.14
N THR A 20 13.52 6.40 -11.80
CA THR A 20 12.47 6.73 -12.77
C THR A 20 11.91 8.11 -12.45
N PRO A 21 12.52 9.20 -13.00
CA PRO A 21 12.12 10.57 -12.65
C PRO A 21 10.65 10.89 -12.91
N GLU A 22 10.06 10.35 -13.97
CA GLU A 22 8.64 10.58 -14.28
C GLU A 22 7.73 9.98 -13.20
N ARG A 23 8.04 8.76 -12.76
CA ARG A 23 7.29 8.08 -11.70
C ARG A 23 7.43 8.84 -10.38
N LEU A 24 8.63 9.31 -10.07
CA LEU A 24 8.88 10.09 -8.87
C LEU A 24 8.07 11.40 -8.89
N TYR A 25 8.05 12.08 -10.02
CA TYR A 25 7.28 13.31 -10.20
C TYR A 25 5.79 13.07 -9.94
N MET A 26 5.22 12.04 -10.57
CA MET A 26 3.81 11.69 -10.39
C MET A 26 3.50 11.29 -8.95
N THR A 27 4.41 10.58 -8.30
CA THR A 27 4.26 10.18 -6.91
C THR A 27 4.27 11.39 -5.97
N ASN A 28 5.13 12.36 -6.23
CA ASN A 28 5.16 13.61 -5.47
C ASN A 28 3.86 14.39 -5.63
N LEU A 29 3.28 14.40 -6.84
CA LEU A 29 1.99 15.04 -7.06
C LEU A 29 0.88 14.35 -6.25
N LEU A 30 0.87 13.02 -6.25
CA LEU A 30 -0.07 12.25 -5.43
C LEU A 30 0.08 12.63 -3.95
N TRP A 31 1.31 12.63 -3.46
CA TRP A 31 1.59 12.93 -2.05
C TRP A 31 1.09 14.31 -1.65
N SER A 32 1.24 15.29 -2.54
CA SER A 32 0.77 16.66 -2.26
C SER A 32 -0.76 16.74 -2.14
N LYS A 33 -1.49 15.76 -2.67
CA LYS A 33 -2.95 15.72 -2.63
C LYS A 33 -3.51 14.83 -1.54
N LEU A 34 -2.67 14.10 -0.82
CA LEU A 34 -3.14 13.17 0.21
C LEU A 34 -3.86 13.84 1.37
N SER A 35 -3.62 15.14 1.59
CA SER A 35 -4.34 15.88 2.62
C SER A 35 -5.86 15.96 2.35
N ASP A 36 -6.27 15.76 1.10
CA ASP A 36 -7.69 15.74 0.72
C ASP A 36 -8.34 14.38 0.95
N TYR A 37 -7.57 13.39 1.40
CA TYR A 37 -8.02 12.02 1.56
C TYR A 37 -7.76 11.51 2.97
N GLU A 38 -8.56 10.54 3.38
CA GLU A 38 -8.31 9.76 4.58
C GLU A 38 -7.46 8.56 4.15
N VAL A 39 -6.19 8.55 4.54
CA VAL A 39 -5.21 7.61 4.01
C VAL A 39 -5.01 6.42 4.94
N PHE A 40 -5.04 5.23 4.36
CA PHE A 40 -4.85 3.97 5.08
C PHE A 40 -3.71 3.17 4.46
N ILE A 41 -2.97 2.50 5.30
CA ILE A 41 -2.02 1.46 4.94
C ILE A 41 -2.38 0.25 5.79
N SER A 42 -1.58 -0.81 5.73
CA SER A 42 -1.85 -2.01 6.54
C SER A 42 -0.60 -2.51 7.22
N GLU A 43 -0.77 -3.47 8.13
CA GLU A 43 0.33 -4.19 8.74
C GLU A 43 1.22 -4.85 7.67
N LEU A 44 0.63 -5.26 6.54
CA LEU A 44 1.38 -5.83 5.44
C LEU A 44 2.37 -4.80 4.86
N VAL A 45 1.94 -3.55 4.69
CA VAL A 45 2.82 -2.47 4.25
C VAL A 45 3.98 -2.31 5.24
N ILE A 46 3.68 -2.28 6.53
CA ILE A 46 4.70 -2.15 7.58
C ILE A 46 5.73 -3.28 7.47
N GLU A 47 5.28 -4.53 7.33
CA GLU A 47 6.17 -5.68 7.19
C GLU A 47 7.06 -5.56 5.96
N GLU A 48 6.50 -5.12 4.84
CA GLU A 48 7.26 -4.95 3.60
C GLU A 48 8.28 -3.83 3.70
N LEU A 49 7.92 -2.71 4.36
CA LEU A 49 8.85 -1.59 4.57
C LEU A 49 10.00 -1.98 5.50
N GLU A 50 9.77 -2.86 6.46
CA GLU A 50 10.82 -3.33 7.37
C GLU A 50 11.92 -4.10 6.63
N ARG A 51 11.62 -4.65 5.45
CA ARG A 51 12.59 -5.36 4.61
C ARG A 51 13.40 -4.44 3.71
N ALA A 52 13.08 -3.15 3.71
CA ALA A 52 13.74 -2.17 2.85
C ALA A 52 15.15 -1.85 3.36
N ASN A 53 15.95 -1.24 2.48
CA ASN A 53 17.28 -0.75 2.83
C ASN A 53 17.17 0.21 4.00
N GLU A 54 18.04 0.05 5.00
CA GLU A 54 18.02 0.82 6.23
C GLU A 54 18.03 2.34 6.00
N GLN A 55 18.79 2.80 5.01
CA GLN A 55 18.90 4.23 4.69
C GLN A 55 17.56 4.83 4.24
N ILE A 56 16.76 4.05 3.51
CA ILE A 56 15.48 4.50 2.96
C ILE A 56 14.35 4.18 3.94
N ARG A 57 14.47 3.10 4.70
CA ARG A 57 13.44 2.60 5.61
C ARG A 57 12.94 3.67 6.56
N ASP A 58 13.85 4.38 7.21
CA ASP A 58 13.47 5.42 8.18
C ASP A 58 12.71 6.56 7.51
N LYS A 59 13.10 6.93 6.30
CA LYS A 59 12.42 7.97 5.53
C LYS A 59 11.01 7.52 5.14
N MET A 60 10.84 6.25 4.78
CA MET A 60 9.52 5.70 4.42
C MET A 60 8.61 5.66 5.64
N PHE A 61 9.11 5.23 6.79
CA PHE A 61 8.31 5.23 8.02
C PHE A 61 7.90 6.64 8.43
N LEU A 62 8.79 7.61 8.26
CA LEU A 62 8.46 9.00 8.54
C LEU A 62 7.34 9.51 7.63
N ALA A 63 7.37 9.12 6.35
CA ALA A 63 6.37 9.56 5.37
C ALA A 63 4.96 9.04 5.68
N ILE A 64 4.85 7.88 6.33
CA ILE A 64 3.56 7.22 6.60
C ILE A 64 3.09 7.35 8.06
N LYS A 65 3.82 8.07 8.88
CA LYS A 65 3.58 8.10 10.34
C LYS A 65 2.16 8.51 10.75
N ASP A 66 1.51 9.35 9.95
CA ASP A 66 0.17 9.87 10.25
C ASP A 66 -0.95 9.06 9.62
N PHE A 67 -0.64 8.02 8.86
CA PHE A 67 -1.62 7.19 8.19
C PHE A 67 -2.20 6.15 9.16
N THR A 68 -3.48 5.81 8.96
CA THR A 68 -4.12 4.76 9.75
C THR A 68 -3.65 3.40 9.25
N VAL A 69 -3.25 2.54 10.19
CA VAL A 69 -2.76 1.19 9.86
C VAL A 69 -3.88 0.17 10.08
N LEU A 70 -4.29 -0.50 9.01
CA LEU A 70 -5.29 -1.57 9.07
C LEU A 70 -4.61 -2.87 9.47
N LYS A 71 -5.28 -3.66 10.31
CA LYS A 71 -4.79 -4.98 10.70
C LYS A 71 -5.08 -5.99 9.61
N ILE A 72 -4.19 -6.95 9.44
CA ILE A 72 -4.41 -8.08 8.55
C ILE A 72 -5.46 -8.98 9.18
N SER A 73 -6.65 -9.02 8.61
CA SER A 73 -7.75 -9.83 9.13
C SER A 73 -7.77 -11.20 8.49
N LYS A 74 -8.40 -12.17 9.18
CA LYS A 74 -8.61 -13.50 8.60
C LYS A 74 -9.49 -13.44 7.37
N GLU A 75 -10.45 -12.53 7.36
CA GLU A 75 -11.33 -12.30 6.20
C GLU A 75 -10.54 -11.86 4.97
N ALA A 76 -9.61 -10.92 5.15
CA ALA A 76 -8.75 -10.46 4.06
C ALA A 76 -7.83 -11.57 3.56
N GLU A 77 -7.26 -12.37 4.47
CA GLU A 77 -6.41 -13.51 4.10
C GLU A 77 -7.19 -14.54 3.28
N LYS A 78 -8.42 -14.85 3.68
CA LYS A 78 -9.29 -15.77 2.94
C LYS A 78 -9.61 -15.23 1.55
N LEU A 79 -9.93 -13.95 1.45
CA LEU A 79 -10.24 -13.31 0.17
C LEU A 79 -9.02 -13.33 -0.75
N ALA A 80 -7.82 -13.09 -0.21
CA ALA A 80 -6.59 -13.15 -0.98
C ALA A 80 -6.35 -14.54 -1.54
N GLN A 81 -6.59 -15.60 -0.74
CA GLN A 81 -6.47 -16.98 -1.19
C GLN A 81 -7.49 -17.30 -2.30
N ILE A 82 -8.69 -16.78 -2.20
CA ILE A 82 -9.71 -16.96 -3.23
C ILE A 82 -9.26 -16.30 -4.54
N TYR A 83 -8.72 -15.11 -4.49
CA TYR A 83 -8.19 -14.41 -5.68
C TYR A 83 -7.11 -15.24 -6.37
N VAL A 84 -6.20 -15.82 -5.61
CA VAL A 84 -5.14 -16.68 -6.15
C VAL A 84 -5.74 -17.95 -6.78
N LYS A 85 -6.64 -18.63 -6.07
CA LYS A 85 -7.27 -19.87 -6.55
C LYS A 85 -8.10 -19.66 -7.82
N GLN A 86 -8.71 -18.49 -7.97
CA GLN A 86 -9.51 -18.15 -9.15
C GLN A 86 -8.64 -17.66 -10.31
N ILE A 87 -7.32 -17.74 -10.18
CA ILE A 87 -6.35 -17.33 -11.21
C ILE A 87 -6.45 -15.84 -11.54
N ILE A 88 -7.00 -15.06 -10.62
CA ILE A 88 -7.01 -13.60 -10.74
C ILE A 88 -5.60 -13.07 -10.52
N PHE A 89 -4.88 -13.66 -9.54
CA PHE A 89 -3.48 -13.38 -9.27
C PHE A 89 -2.69 -14.68 -9.22
N PRO A 90 -1.53 -14.78 -9.90
CA PRO A 90 -0.63 -15.92 -9.70
C PRO A 90 -0.19 -16.02 -8.23
N GLU A 91 0.09 -17.23 -7.76
CA GLU A 91 0.46 -17.46 -6.37
C GLU A 91 1.64 -16.61 -5.89
N LYS A 92 2.61 -16.37 -6.77
CA LYS A 92 3.77 -15.53 -6.45
C LYS A 92 3.39 -14.07 -6.15
N TYR A 93 2.17 -13.65 -6.48
CA TYR A 93 1.65 -12.33 -6.19
C TYR A 93 0.65 -12.33 -5.03
N LEU A 94 0.79 -13.28 -4.12
CA LEU A 94 -0.11 -13.39 -2.97
C LEU A 94 -0.16 -12.10 -2.15
N ASP A 95 0.98 -11.42 -1.98
CA ASP A 95 1.01 -10.15 -1.25
C ASP A 95 0.18 -9.07 -1.96
N ASP A 96 0.24 -9.02 -3.29
CA ASP A 96 -0.58 -8.08 -4.06
C ASP A 96 -2.07 -8.41 -3.90
N ALA A 97 -2.43 -9.69 -3.94
CA ALA A 97 -3.80 -10.13 -3.71
C ALA A 97 -4.27 -9.76 -2.30
N LEU A 98 -3.39 -9.85 -1.31
CA LEU A 98 -3.70 -9.48 0.06
C LEU A 98 -3.95 -7.97 0.19
N HIS A 99 -3.17 -7.13 -0.52
CA HIS A 99 -3.43 -5.69 -0.56
C HIS A 99 -4.82 -5.39 -1.12
N VAL A 100 -5.19 -6.04 -2.23
CA VAL A 100 -6.52 -5.86 -2.84
C VAL A 100 -7.61 -6.31 -1.86
N ALA A 101 -7.41 -7.46 -1.21
CA ALA A 101 -8.37 -8.01 -0.26
C ALA A 101 -8.55 -7.08 0.95
N LEU A 102 -7.46 -6.54 1.48
CA LEU A 102 -7.50 -5.61 2.61
C LEU A 102 -8.30 -4.34 2.26
N ALA A 103 -8.08 -3.79 1.08
CA ALA A 103 -8.83 -2.63 0.62
C ALA A 103 -10.30 -2.98 0.44
N SER A 104 -10.62 -4.13 -0.16
CA SER A 104 -12.00 -4.58 -0.42
C SER A 104 -12.78 -4.80 0.88
N VAL A 105 -12.18 -5.52 1.85
CA VAL A 105 -12.83 -5.80 3.13
C VAL A 105 -13.09 -4.51 3.91
N ASN A 106 -12.22 -3.52 3.79
CA ASN A 106 -12.32 -2.26 4.50
C ASN A 106 -12.97 -1.14 3.66
N HIS A 107 -13.46 -1.48 2.47
CA HIS A 107 -14.13 -0.53 1.56
C HIS A 107 -13.24 0.68 1.23
N ARG A 108 -11.97 0.44 0.91
CA ARG A 108 -11.00 1.48 0.54
C ARG A 108 -10.71 1.45 -0.95
N ILE A 109 -10.39 2.60 -1.52
CA ILE A 109 -9.90 2.71 -2.88
C ILE A 109 -8.41 2.41 -2.86
N ILE A 110 -7.96 1.49 -3.74
CA ILE A 110 -6.55 1.15 -3.86
C ILE A 110 -5.87 2.17 -4.77
N CYS A 111 -4.78 2.76 -4.28
CA CYS A 111 -3.91 3.64 -5.06
C CYS A 111 -2.57 2.93 -5.28
N GLN A 112 -2.27 2.63 -6.52
CA GLN A 112 -1.03 1.95 -6.93
C GLN A 112 -0.18 2.81 -7.83
#